data_5211ccbf1114814ee1ad3d5583615388
#
_entry.id   5211ccbf1114814ee1ad3d5583615388
#
_cell.length_a   1.000
_cell.length_b   1.000
_cell.length_c   1.000
_cell.angle_alpha   90.00
_cell.angle_beta   90.00
_cell.angle_gamma   90.00
#
_symmetry.space_group_name_H-M   'P 1'
#
loop_
_entity.id
_entity.type
_entity.pdbx_description
1 polymer ?
#
loop_
_entity_poly.entity_id
_entity_poly.type
_entity_poly.pdbx_seq_one_letter_code
_entity_poly.pdbx_strand_id
1 'polypeptide(L)'
;MRLFFARLSIRANVGSYLANTYSASAHKRTYHISAITFGAHLTPGRIRGIVIVMENTAIVYYSLDGNTDYIARRIAEKTGAKLVRIETKKTYPRKGFKKFFIGGRDALFGVQPKLKSPLPDLSPFQNIVIGTPVWASRPSPAINTFLHRAKLNGKHIALFACSGGGRAEICFDKMQALLAGNMILCRASFVTHAFKSGKTLDDAISDIVSALSD
;
A
#
# COMPACT_ATOMS: atom_id res chain seq x y z
N MET A 1 4.12 -32.27 -6.83
CA MET A 1 3.23 -31.23 -7.41
C MET A 1 1.79 -31.73 -7.33
N ARG A 2 1.06 -31.41 -6.25
CA ARG A 2 -0.36 -31.76 -6.07
C ARG A 2 -1.13 -30.47 -5.81
N LEU A 3 -1.93 -30.08 -6.77
CA LEU A 3 -2.90 -28.99 -6.68
C LEU A 3 -4.01 -29.40 -5.69
N PHE A 4 -4.15 -28.64 -4.60
CA PHE A 4 -5.31 -28.75 -3.71
C PHE A 4 -6.39 -27.79 -4.23
N PHE A 5 -7.41 -28.35 -4.88
CA PHE A 5 -8.65 -27.63 -5.16
C PHE A 5 -9.48 -27.53 -3.86
N ALA A 6 -9.61 -26.35 -3.29
CA ALA A 6 -10.62 -26.09 -2.27
C ALA A 6 -12.00 -26.02 -2.93
N ARG A 7 -12.88 -26.94 -2.58
CA ARG A 7 -14.26 -27.02 -3.08
C ARG A 7 -15.08 -25.92 -2.38
N LEU A 8 -15.38 -24.85 -3.09
CA LEU A 8 -16.26 -23.78 -2.63
C LEU A 8 -17.71 -24.21 -2.87
N SER A 9 -18.47 -24.45 -1.80
CA SER A 9 -19.91 -24.73 -1.89
C SER A 9 -20.67 -23.40 -1.74
N ILE A 10 -21.25 -22.91 -2.83
CA ILE A 10 -22.06 -21.69 -2.84
C ILE A 10 -23.52 -22.10 -2.72
N ARG A 11 -24.17 -21.75 -1.60
CA ARG A 11 -25.64 -21.72 -1.52
C ARG A 11 -26.09 -20.27 -1.69
N ALA A 12 -26.67 -19.97 -2.83
CA ALA A 12 -27.32 -18.68 -3.08
C ALA A 12 -28.75 -18.72 -2.51
N ASN A 13 -29.09 -17.79 -1.63
CA ASN A 13 -30.46 -17.51 -1.25
C ASN A 13 -30.81 -16.11 -1.78
N VAL A 14 -31.83 -16.02 -2.60
CA VAL A 14 -32.28 -14.81 -3.26
C VAL A 14 -33.30 -14.14 -2.37
N GLY A 15 -33.00 -13.00 -1.82
CA GLY A 15 -33.94 -12.14 -1.12
C GLY A 15 -33.29 -11.40 0.06
N SER A 16 -33.28 -10.08 -0.04
CA SER A 16 -32.85 -9.10 0.97
C SER A 16 -31.31 -8.95 1.17
N TYR A 17 -30.91 -7.69 1.31
CA TYR A 17 -29.55 -7.24 1.59
C TYR A 17 -28.91 -8.02 2.73
N LEU A 18 -27.99 -8.90 2.43
CA LEU A 18 -27.18 -9.59 3.42
C LEU A 18 -25.71 -9.42 3.04
N ALA A 19 -24.96 -8.78 3.92
CA ALA A 19 -23.51 -8.87 3.93
C ALA A 19 -23.14 -10.31 4.31
N ASN A 20 -22.71 -11.12 3.34
CA ASN A 20 -22.26 -12.47 3.60
C ASN A 20 -20.79 -12.42 4.02
N THR A 21 -20.54 -12.64 5.31
CA THR A 21 -19.21 -12.92 5.83
C THR A 21 -18.89 -14.40 5.61
N TYR A 22 -17.84 -14.68 4.88
CA TYR A 22 -17.32 -16.04 4.72
C TYR A 22 -16.09 -16.20 5.60
N SER A 23 -16.09 -17.26 6.41
CA SER A 23 -14.91 -17.68 7.16
C SER A 23 -14.21 -18.80 6.39
N ALA A 24 -13.00 -18.55 5.91
CA ALA A 24 -12.14 -19.57 5.35
C ALA A 24 -11.01 -19.86 6.32
N SER A 25 -10.88 -21.10 6.76
CA SER A 25 -9.79 -21.55 7.61
C SER A 25 -8.81 -22.35 6.78
N ALA A 26 -7.61 -21.83 6.60
CA ALA A 26 -6.47 -22.59 6.12
C ALA A 26 -5.29 -22.32 7.06
N HIS A 27 -4.77 -23.39 7.66
CA HIS A 27 -3.58 -23.39 8.50
C HIS A 27 -3.58 -22.35 9.65
N LYS A 28 -4.54 -22.47 10.61
CA LYS A 28 -4.58 -21.69 11.87
C LYS A 28 -4.81 -20.17 11.77
N ARG A 29 -5.27 -19.64 10.65
CA ARG A 29 -5.69 -18.24 10.52
C ARG A 29 -7.13 -18.15 10.02
N THR A 30 -7.96 -17.39 10.73
CA THR A 30 -9.33 -17.09 10.32
C THR A 30 -9.32 -15.78 9.55
N TYR A 31 -9.74 -15.80 8.29
CA TYR A 31 -9.88 -14.60 7.47
C TYR A 31 -11.36 -14.22 7.43
N HIS A 32 -11.67 -12.98 7.79
CA HIS A 32 -13.01 -12.42 7.55
C HIS A 32 -13.02 -11.79 6.15
N ILE A 33 -13.72 -12.41 5.24
CA ILE A 33 -13.89 -11.92 3.87
C ILE A 33 -15.30 -11.32 3.79
N SER A 34 -15.40 -10.00 3.71
CA SER A 34 -16.66 -9.31 3.43
C SER A 34 -16.80 -9.08 1.94
N ALA A 35 -17.63 -9.85 1.26
CA ALA A 35 -17.94 -9.62 -0.14
C ALA A 35 -19.12 -8.63 -0.23
N ILE A 36 -18.86 -7.40 -0.65
CA ILE A 36 -19.92 -6.44 -1.01
C ILE A 36 -20.31 -6.73 -2.45
N THR A 37 -21.44 -7.38 -2.65
CA THR A 37 -22.03 -7.57 -3.98
C THR A 37 -22.85 -6.32 -4.31
N PHE A 38 -22.35 -5.44 -5.16
CA PHE A 38 -23.17 -4.43 -5.81
C PHE A 38 -24.13 -5.15 -6.76
N GLY A 39 -25.44 -4.92 -6.58
CA GLY A 39 -26.47 -5.48 -7.42
C GLY A 39 -26.22 -5.21 -8.89
N ALA A 40 -25.88 -6.26 -9.63
CA ALA A 40 -25.83 -6.26 -11.06
C ALA A 40 -26.75 -7.37 -11.56
N HIS A 41 -27.66 -7.01 -12.45
CA HIS A 41 -28.40 -7.95 -13.27
C HIS A 41 -27.44 -8.98 -13.88
N LEU A 42 -27.63 -10.25 -13.51
CA LEU A 42 -26.83 -11.36 -14.03
C LEU A 42 -27.18 -11.61 -15.49
N THR A 43 -26.39 -11.09 -16.41
CA THR A 43 -26.28 -11.64 -17.75
C THR A 43 -25.21 -12.75 -17.76
N PRO A 44 -25.47 -13.94 -18.33
CA PRO A 44 -24.49 -15.02 -18.36
C PRO A 44 -23.30 -14.61 -19.23
N GLY A 45 -22.09 -14.50 -18.67
CA GLY A 45 -20.89 -14.39 -19.47
C GLY A 45 -19.73 -13.50 -18.99
N ARG A 46 -19.86 -12.73 -17.89
CA ARG A 46 -18.71 -11.95 -17.36
C ARG A 46 -18.71 -11.91 -15.84
N ILE A 47 -17.92 -12.78 -15.24
CA ILE A 47 -17.50 -12.62 -13.84
C ILE A 47 -16.49 -11.46 -13.84
N ARG A 48 -16.95 -10.25 -13.50
CA ARG A 48 -16.05 -9.13 -13.17
C ARG A 48 -15.41 -9.42 -11.82
N GLY A 49 -14.10 -9.28 -11.77
CA GLY A 49 -13.19 -9.68 -10.73
C GLY A 49 -13.73 -9.54 -9.30
N ILE A 50 -13.51 -10.59 -8.51
CA ILE A 50 -13.71 -10.58 -7.07
C ILE A 50 -12.70 -9.60 -6.49
N VAL A 51 -13.16 -8.49 -5.90
CA VAL A 51 -12.32 -7.62 -5.09
C VAL A 51 -12.20 -8.28 -3.72
N ILE A 52 -11.03 -8.79 -3.40
CA ILE A 52 -10.74 -9.31 -2.05
C ILE A 52 -10.55 -8.08 -1.16
N VAL A 53 -11.55 -7.78 -0.32
CA VAL A 53 -11.45 -6.67 0.63
C VAL A 53 -10.59 -7.13 1.81
N MET A 54 -9.36 -6.59 1.90
CA MET A 54 -8.47 -6.80 3.04
C MET A 54 -8.75 -5.73 4.10
N GLU A 55 -9.83 -5.89 4.87
CA GLU A 55 -10.24 -4.94 5.93
C GLU A 55 -9.12 -4.65 6.95
N ASN A 56 -8.09 -5.50 6.99
CA ASN A 56 -6.96 -5.43 7.92
C ASN A 56 -5.72 -4.73 7.32
N THR A 57 -5.88 -3.96 6.24
CA THR A 57 -4.76 -3.33 5.53
C THR A 57 -4.90 -1.81 5.46
N ALA A 58 -3.84 -1.09 5.79
CA ALA A 58 -3.73 0.35 5.58
C ALA A 58 -2.55 0.69 4.65
N ILE A 59 -2.72 1.69 3.81
CA ILE A 59 -1.68 2.22 2.92
C ILE A 59 -1.31 3.62 3.40
N VAL A 60 -0.15 3.76 4.01
CA VAL A 60 0.39 5.04 4.48
C VAL A 60 1.37 5.58 3.45
N TYR A 61 1.14 6.78 2.95
CA TYR A 61 2.00 7.30 1.90
C TYR A 61 2.09 8.84 1.91
N TYR A 62 3.16 9.34 1.29
CA TYR A 62 3.30 10.75 0.93
C TYR A 62 3.48 10.88 -0.58
N SER A 63 2.87 11.91 -1.16
CA SER A 63 3.02 12.22 -2.58
C SER A 63 3.10 13.72 -2.82
N LEU A 64 4.14 14.18 -3.52
CA LEU A 64 4.30 15.58 -3.92
C LEU A 64 3.66 15.85 -5.29
N ASP A 65 3.98 15.01 -6.28
CA ASP A 65 3.61 15.22 -7.69
C ASP A 65 2.45 14.31 -8.15
N GLY A 66 1.91 13.47 -7.25
CA GLY A 66 0.82 12.55 -7.57
C GLY A 66 1.26 11.11 -7.89
N ASN A 67 2.54 10.85 -8.22
CA ASN A 67 2.98 9.51 -8.63
C ASN A 67 2.79 8.46 -7.54
N THR A 68 3.22 8.75 -6.30
CA THR A 68 3.03 7.83 -5.17
C THR A 68 1.55 7.67 -4.80
N ASP A 69 0.75 8.74 -4.94
CA ASP A 69 -0.70 8.71 -4.76
C ASP A 69 -1.37 7.77 -5.78
N TYR A 70 -0.94 7.86 -7.04
CA TYR A 70 -1.44 6.99 -8.11
C TYR A 70 -1.22 5.50 -7.80
N ILE A 71 0.00 5.12 -7.40
CA ILE A 71 0.32 3.73 -7.02
C ILE A 71 -0.48 3.31 -5.78
N ALA A 72 -0.55 4.16 -4.74
CA ALA A 72 -1.30 3.87 -3.53
C ALA A 72 -2.79 3.58 -3.83
N ARG A 73 -3.40 4.36 -4.70
CA ARG A 73 -4.80 4.14 -5.13
C ARG A 73 -4.97 2.84 -5.90
N ARG A 74 -4.04 2.52 -6.82
CA ARG A 74 -4.07 1.26 -7.58
C ARG A 74 -3.97 0.03 -6.67
N ILE A 75 -3.12 0.09 -5.64
CA ILE A 75 -3.06 -0.98 -4.61
C ILE A 75 -4.38 -1.04 -3.83
N ALA A 76 -4.91 0.11 -3.39
CA ALA A 76 -6.17 0.17 -2.65
C ALA A 76 -7.36 -0.37 -3.45
N GLU A 77 -7.44 -0.07 -4.75
CA GLU A 77 -8.47 -0.61 -5.67
C GLU A 77 -8.47 -2.14 -5.73
N LYS A 78 -7.28 -2.77 -5.65
CA LYS A 78 -7.15 -4.23 -5.68
C LYS A 78 -7.36 -4.89 -4.32
N THR A 79 -7.08 -4.18 -3.21
CA THR A 79 -7.06 -4.75 -1.86
C THR A 79 -8.21 -4.28 -0.97
N GLY A 80 -8.91 -3.21 -1.32
CA GLY A 80 -9.85 -2.52 -0.43
C GLY A 80 -9.18 -1.81 0.76
N ALA A 81 -7.85 -1.68 0.76
CA ALA A 81 -7.09 -1.12 1.87
C ALA A 81 -7.43 0.36 2.14
N LYS A 82 -7.38 0.75 3.41
CA LYS A 82 -7.58 2.15 3.83
C LYS A 82 -6.41 3.04 3.40
N LEU A 83 -6.69 4.07 2.64
CA LEU A 83 -5.69 5.08 2.24
C LEU A 83 -5.47 6.10 3.36
N VAL A 84 -4.20 6.31 3.71
CA VAL A 84 -3.75 7.28 4.73
C VAL A 84 -2.64 8.15 4.13
N ARG A 85 -2.99 9.33 3.67
CA ARG A 85 -2.02 10.28 3.12
C ARG A 85 -1.38 11.09 4.25
N ILE A 86 -0.05 11.05 4.31
CA ILE A 86 0.73 11.89 5.23
C ILE A 86 1.00 13.25 4.58
N GLU A 87 0.75 14.31 5.31
CA GLU A 87 1.04 15.68 4.87
C GLU A 87 1.89 16.41 5.91
N THR A 88 2.74 17.35 5.45
CA THR A 88 3.60 18.15 6.32
C THR A 88 3.14 19.61 6.35
N LYS A 89 3.35 20.30 7.50
CA LYS A 89 3.13 21.76 7.58
C LYS A 89 4.10 22.50 6.66
N LYS A 90 5.35 22.00 6.53
CA LYS A 90 6.31 22.50 5.54
C LYS A 90 5.86 22.08 4.15
N THR A 91 5.72 23.05 3.26
CA THR A 91 5.44 22.82 1.84
C THR A 91 6.73 22.70 1.05
N TYR A 92 6.77 21.76 0.10
CA TYR A 92 7.89 21.59 -0.82
C TYR A 92 7.52 22.12 -2.21
N PRO A 93 8.44 22.83 -2.89
CA PRO A 93 8.20 23.29 -4.25
C PRO A 93 7.88 22.13 -5.19
N ARG A 94 6.87 22.27 -6.04
CA ARG A 94 6.48 21.24 -7.02
C ARG A 94 7.23 21.35 -8.34
N LYS A 95 7.78 22.54 -8.67
CA LYS A 95 8.45 22.83 -9.95
C LYS A 95 9.82 23.44 -9.73
N GLY A 96 10.67 23.32 -10.77
CA GLY A 96 11.96 23.96 -10.84
C GLY A 96 13.06 23.29 -10.00
N PHE A 97 14.26 23.83 -10.08
CA PHE A 97 15.46 23.33 -9.41
C PHE A 97 15.33 23.30 -7.87
N LYS A 98 14.61 24.28 -7.30
CA LYS A 98 14.33 24.37 -5.86
C LYS A 98 13.69 23.10 -5.28
N LYS A 99 12.89 22.40 -6.08
CA LYS A 99 12.27 21.11 -5.69
C LYS A 99 13.33 20.09 -5.29
N PHE A 100 14.34 19.90 -6.15
CA PHE A 100 15.39 18.92 -5.91
C PHE A 100 16.33 19.38 -4.79
N PHE A 101 16.65 20.66 -4.74
CA PHE A 101 17.60 21.19 -3.77
C PHE A 101 17.02 21.19 -2.35
N ILE A 102 15.83 21.73 -2.12
CA ILE A 102 15.24 21.80 -0.78
C ILE A 102 14.77 20.41 -0.33
N GLY A 103 14.02 19.69 -1.18
CA GLY A 103 13.50 18.37 -0.86
C GLY A 103 14.62 17.33 -0.70
N GLY A 104 15.58 17.32 -1.61
CA GLY A 104 16.73 16.42 -1.58
C GLY A 104 17.64 16.68 -0.38
N ARG A 105 17.94 17.94 -0.06
CA ARG A 105 18.68 18.31 1.14
C ARG A 105 17.98 17.83 2.41
N ASP A 106 16.71 18.13 2.57
CA ASP A 106 15.96 17.74 3.76
C ASP A 106 15.88 16.21 3.92
N ALA A 107 15.74 15.48 2.82
CA ALA A 107 15.78 14.02 2.83
C ALA A 107 17.17 13.49 3.21
N LEU A 108 18.23 14.06 2.63
CA LEU A 108 19.61 13.65 2.90
C LEU A 108 19.98 13.82 4.38
N PHE A 109 19.61 14.95 4.98
CA PHE A 109 19.87 15.26 6.40
C PHE A 109 18.83 14.66 7.36
N GLY A 110 17.90 13.84 6.87
CA GLY A 110 16.94 13.17 7.73
C GLY A 110 15.96 14.12 8.43
N VAL A 111 15.68 15.28 7.85
CA VAL A 111 14.78 16.27 8.44
C VAL A 111 13.40 15.67 8.70
N GLN A 112 12.84 15.95 9.89
CA GLN A 112 11.52 15.49 10.31
C GLN A 112 10.55 16.68 10.44
N PRO A 113 9.91 17.14 9.35
CA PRO A 113 8.97 18.25 9.42
C PRO A 113 7.74 17.88 10.22
N LYS A 114 7.13 18.90 10.89
CA LYS A 114 5.85 18.72 11.58
C LYS A 114 4.78 18.27 10.59
N LEU A 115 4.02 17.24 10.95
CA LEU A 115 2.87 16.78 10.18
C LEU A 115 1.71 17.76 10.34
N LYS A 116 0.83 17.83 9.33
CA LYS A 116 -0.39 18.65 9.37
C LYS A 116 -1.42 18.07 10.34
N SER A 117 -1.54 16.74 10.35
CA SER A 117 -2.47 16.00 11.21
C SER A 117 -1.72 15.15 12.21
N PRO A 118 -2.34 14.74 13.33
CA PRO A 118 -1.82 13.70 14.19
C PRO A 118 -1.47 12.43 13.40
N LEU A 119 -0.63 11.58 13.98
CA LEU A 119 -0.37 10.26 13.40
C LEU A 119 -1.66 9.46 13.32
N PRO A 120 -1.86 8.71 12.24
CA PRO A 120 -3.02 7.84 12.11
C PRO A 120 -2.95 6.72 13.16
N ASP A 121 -4.09 6.34 13.71
CA ASP A 121 -4.19 5.10 14.46
C ASP A 121 -4.13 3.91 13.48
N LEU A 122 -3.05 3.14 13.59
CA LEU A 122 -2.79 1.95 12.79
C LEU A 122 -2.94 0.65 13.61
N SER A 123 -3.37 0.75 14.86
CA SER A 123 -3.57 -0.42 15.73
C SER A 123 -4.51 -1.47 15.12
N PRO A 124 -5.63 -1.09 14.44
CA PRO A 124 -6.56 -2.07 13.88
C PRO A 124 -6.00 -2.84 12.67
N PHE A 125 -4.91 -2.36 12.03
CA PHE A 125 -4.39 -2.94 10.80
C PHE A 125 -3.18 -3.84 11.09
N GLN A 126 -3.25 -5.10 10.66
CA GLN A 126 -2.11 -6.02 10.73
C GLN A 126 -1.14 -5.75 9.58
N ASN A 127 -1.67 -5.46 8.39
CA ASN A 127 -0.89 -5.23 7.18
C ASN A 127 -0.77 -3.72 6.92
N ILE A 128 0.45 -3.23 6.76
CA ILE A 128 0.73 -1.82 6.48
C ILE A 128 1.56 -1.72 5.20
N VAL A 129 1.03 -1.03 4.21
CA VAL A 129 1.80 -0.65 3.02
C VAL A 129 2.34 0.76 3.20
N ILE A 130 3.64 0.95 3.04
CA ILE A 130 4.26 2.29 3.21
C ILE A 130 4.84 2.76 1.89
N GLY A 131 4.33 3.88 1.37
CA GLY A 131 4.70 4.46 0.09
C GLY A 131 5.41 5.81 0.18
N THR A 132 6.50 5.99 -0.58
CA THR A 132 7.28 7.23 -0.58
C THR A 132 7.83 7.59 -1.95
N PRO A 133 7.93 8.87 -2.32
CA PRO A 133 8.84 9.26 -3.39
C PRO A 133 10.28 9.20 -2.89
N VAL A 134 11.22 8.80 -3.77
CA VAL A 134 12.66 8.77 -3.48
C VAL A 134 13.25 10.15 -3.70
N TRP A 135 13.80 10.75 -2.65
CA TRP A 135 14.51 12.02 -2.69
C TRP A 135 15.97 11.84 -2.20
N ALA A 136 16.93 12.13 -3.05
CA ALA A 136 18.36 11.91 -2.76
C ALA A 136 18.64 10.51 -2.18
N SER A 137 18.08 9.46 -2.81
CA SER A 137 18.17 8.05 -2.39
C SER A 137 17.61 7.75 -0.99
N ARG A 138 16.73 8.59 -0.47
CA ARG A 138 16.12 8.49 0.86
C ARG A 138 14.59 8.54 0.76
N PRO A 139 13.86 8.08 1.79
CA PRO A 139 12.43 8.36 1.90
C PRO A 139 12.19 9.86 2.03
N SER A 140 11.05 10.34 1.55
CA SER A 140 10.65 11.73 1.72
C SER A 140 10.64 12.14 3.21
N PRO A 141 10.92 13.41 3.55
CA PRO A 141 10.91 13.88 4.93
C PRO A 141 9.59 13.62 5.67
N ALA A 142 8.46 13.62 4.95
CA ALA A 142 7.16 13.28 5.53
C ALA A 142 7.09 11.84 6.02
N ILE A 143 7.54 10.88 5.18
CA ILE A 143 7.60 9.47 5.55
C ILE A 143 8.70 9.22 6.58
N ASN A 144 9.82 9.93 6.50
CA ASN A 144 10.84 9.87 7.54
C ASN A 144 10.28 10.28 8.91
N THR A 145 9.50 11.38 8.99
CA THR A 145 8.80 11.78 10.22
C THR A 145 7.84 10.71 10.70
N PHE A 146 7.06 10.15 9.79
CA PHE A 146 6.12 9.08 10.11
C PHE A 146 6.83 7.86 10.72
N LEU A 147 7.87 7.36 10.07
CA LEU A 147 8.62 6.18 10.51
C LEU A 147 9.27 6.35 11.90
N HIS A 148 9.79 7.54 12.21
CA HIS A 148 10.36 7.81 13.53
C HIS A 148 9.33 7.94 14.64
N ARG A 149 8.10 8.29 14.32
CA ARG A 149 7.05 8.56 15.31
C ARG A 149 5.99 7.47 15.42
N ALA A 150 5.73 6.75 14.32
CA ALA A 150 4.79 5.64 14.34
C ALA A 150 5.43 4.43 15.04
N LYS A 151 4.91 4.11 16.22
CA LYS A 151 5.37 2.95 16.98
C LYS A 151 4.75 1.68 16.37
N LEU A 152 5.27 1.24 15.22
CA LEU A 152 4.86 0.01 14.57
C LEU A 152 5.65 -1.16 15.15
N ASN A 153 4.94 -2.19 15.61
CA ASN A 153 5.55 -3.43 16.11
C ASN A 153 4.65 -4.62 15.81
N GLY A 154 5.24 -5.73 15.42
CA GLY A 154 4.52 -6.97 15.11
C GLY A 154 3.62 -6.88 13.87
N LYS A 155 3.83 -5.88 13.00
CA LYS A 155 3.07 -5.69 11.76
C LYS A 155 3.74 -6.38 10.57
N HIS A 156 2.93 -6.70 9.56
CA HIS A 156 3.39 -7.11 8.25
C HIS A 156 3.48 -5.88 7.35
N ILE A 157 4.65 -5.60 6.81
CA ILE A 157 4.90 -4.35 6.10
C ILE A 157 5.36 -4.61 4.67
N ALA A 158 4.63 -4.05 3.70
CA ALA A 158 5.08 -3.93 2.33
C ALA A 158 5.57 -2.50 2.08
N LEU A 159 6.71 -2.35 1.38
CA LEU A 159 7.29 -1.06 1.06
C LEU A 159 7.20 -0.80 -0.44
N PHE A 160 6.78 0.41 -0.82
CA PHE A 160 6.94 0.83 -2.20
C PHE A 160 7.53 2.23 -2.31
N ALA A 161 8.30 2.44 -3.38
CA ALA A 161 8.97 3.70 -3.63
C ALA A 161 8.84 4.14 -5.08
N CYS A 162 8.54 5.42 -5.31
CA CYS A 162 8.46 6.02 -6.64
C CYS A 162 9.69 6.91 -6.89
N SER A 163 10.44 6.63 -7.96
CA SER A 163 11.65 7.39 -8.33
C SER A 163 11.68 7.74 -9.80
N GLY A 164 12.45 8.78 -10.16
CA GLY A 164 12.72 9.11 -11.55
C GLY A 164 13.78 8.20 -12.20
N GLY A 165 14.69 7.60 -11.41
CA GLY A 165 15.84 6.84 -11.90
C GLY A 165 15.83 5.34 -11.53
N GLY A 166 14.78 4.81 -10.92
CA GLY A 166 14.63 3.38 -10.60
C GLY A 166 15.42 2.87 -9.40
N ARG A 167 16.35 3.64 -8.85
CA ARG A 167 17.17 3.22 -7.69
C ARG A 167 16.46 3.55 -6.39
N ALA A 168 15.99 2.53 -5.68
CA ALA A 168 15.29 2.69 -4.41
C ALA A 168 15.89 1.86 -3.26
N GLU A 169 16.93 1.09 -3.47
CA GLU A 169 17.52 0.16 -2.50
C GLU A 169 17.92 0.89 -1.22
N ILE A 170 18.71 1.96 -1.32
CA ILE A 170 19.13 2.76 -0.16
C ILE A 170 17.92 3.37 0.58
N CYS A 171 16.90 3.78 -0.18
CA CYS A 171 15.66 4.27 0.41
C CYS A 171 14.97 3.18 1.23
N PHE A 172 14.83 1.98 0.70
CA PHE A 172 14.24 0.84 1.40
C PHE A 172 15.04 0.42 2.63
N ASP A 173 16.37 0.37 2.53
CA ASP A 173 17.23 0.03 3.66
C ASP A 173 17.07 1.04 4.82
N LYS A 174 16.96 2.33 4.50
CA LYS A 174 16.69 3.37 5.50
C LYS A 174 15.30 3.24 6.13
N MET A 175 14.30 2.90 5.33
CA MET A 175 12.94 2.66 5.85
C MET A 175 12.92 1.42 6.75
N GLN A 176 13.53 0.33 6.31
CA GLN A 176 13.55 -0.93 7.05
C GLN A 176 14.31 -0.81 8.37
N ALA A 177 15.41 -0.07 8.41
CA ALA A 177 16.14 0.18 9.66
C ALA A 177 15.28 0.84 10.76
N LEU A 178 14.24 1.60 10.37
CA LEU A 178 13.30 2.25 11.28
C LEU A 178 12.07 1.37 11.61
N LEU A 179 11.98 0.19 11.05
CA LEU A 179 10.85 -0.72 11.16
C LEU A 179 11.21 -2.04 11.90
N ALA A 180 12.25 -1.98 12.74
CA ALA A 180 12.62 -3.13 13.56
C ALA A 180 11.42 -3.65 14.37
N GLY A 181 11.35 -4.97 14.54
CA GLY A 181 10.22 -5.62 15.21
C GLY A 181 8.99 -5.88 14.33
N ASN A 182 9.09 -5.59 13.02
CA ASN A 182 8.04 -5.88 12.04
C ASN A 182 8.55 -6.87 10.98
N MET A 183 7.64 -7.56 10.30
CA MET A 183 7.95 -8.42 9.18
C MET A 183 7.87 -7.64 7.88
N ILE A 184 8.96 -7.54 7.12
CA ILE A 184 8.95 -6.94 5.79
C ILE A 184 8.56 -8.02 4.78
N LEU A 185 7.38 -7.85 4.16
CA LEU A 185 6.83 -8.80 3.19
C LEU A 185 7.49 -8.64 1.81
N CYS A 186 7.54 -7.41 1.32
CA CYS A 186 8.12 -7.13 0.01
C CYS A 186 8.59 -5.67 -0.11
N ARG A 187 9.36 -5.40 -1.17
CA ARG A 187 9.82 -4.07 -1.59
C ARG A 187 9.56 -3.91 -3.07
N ALA A 188 8.83 -2.87 -3.49
CA ALA A 188 8.53 -2.61 -4.88
C ALA A 188 8.97 -1.20 -5.30
N SER A 189 9.79 -1.13 -6.35
CA SER A 189 10.27 0.14 -6.92
C SER A 189 9.51 0.48 -8.20
N PHE A 190 8.99 1.71 -8.28
CA PHE A 190 8.25 2.21 -9.43
C PHE A 190 8.98 3.38 -10.07
N VAL A 191 9.26 3.24 -11.37
CA VAL A 191 9.91 4.29 -12.16
C VAL A 191 8.86 5.19 -12.78
N THR A 192 8.85 6.47 -12.39
CA THR A 192 7.73 7.38 -12.69
C THR A 192 7.50 7.66 -14.17
N HIS A 193 8.55 7.63 -15.00
CA HIS A 193 8.40 7.78 -16.45
C HIS A 193 7.96 6.49 -17.16
N ALA A 194 8.06 5.34 -16.51
CA ALA A 194 7.64 4.04 -17.05
C ALA A 194 6.16 3.72 -16.77
N PHE A 195 5.40 4.59 -16.08
CA PHE A 195 3.96 4.38 -15.83
C PHE A 195 3.11 4.29 -17.12
N LYS A 196 3.70 4.65 -18.27
CA LYS A 196 3.05 4.53 -19.59
C LYS A 196 3.02 3.10 -20.15
N SER A 197 3.86 2.19 -19.65
CA SER A 197 3.86 0.77 -20.02
C SER A 197 3.09 -0.04 -18.97
N GLY A 198 1.77 -0.20 -19.15
CA GLY A 198 0.85 -0.72 -18.14
C GLY A 198 1.20 -2.11 -17.58
N LYS A 199 1.81 -3.01 -18.38
CA LYS A 199 2.00 -4.41 -17.97
C LYS A 199 2.97 -4.58 -16.80
N THR A 200 4.13 -3.96 -16.83
CA THR A 200 5.13 -4.02 -15.75
C THR A 200 4.66 -3.36 -14.46
N LEU A 201 3.80 -2.34 -14.56
CA LEU A 201 3.20 -1.67 -13.41
C LEU A 201 2.20 -2.58 -12.70
N ASP A 202 1.32 -3.22 -13.45
CA ASP A 202 0.29 -4.11 -12.90
C ASP A 202 0.90 -5.38 -12.30
N ASP A 203 1.99 -5.89 -12.86
CA ASP A 203 2.74 -7.02 -12.29
C ASP A 203 3.33 -6.64 -10.92
N ALA A 204 4.03 -5.51 -10.81
CA ALA A 204 4.61 -5.06 -9.54
C ALA A 204 3.55 -4.73 -8.47
N ILE A 205 2.39 -4.22 -8.87
CA ILE A 205 1.26 -4.03 -7.95
C ILE A 205 0.70 -5.40 -7.51
N SER A 206 0.63 -6.35 -8.42
CA SER A 206 0.14 -7.71 -8.12
C SER A 206 1.06 -8.44 -7.16
N ASP A 207 2.38 -8.25 -7.24
CA ASP A 207 3.36 -8.79 -6.30
C ASP A 207 3.13 -8.26 -4.88
N ILE A 208 2.84 -6.95 -4.72
CA ILE A 208 2.48 -6.37 -3.43
C ILE A 208 1.18 -6.98 -2.90
N VAL A 209 0.15 -7.10 -3.75
CA VAL A 209 -1.14 -7.67 -3.37
C VAL A 209 -0.99 -9.13 -2.94
N SER A 210 -0.22 -9.93 -3.68
CA SER A 210 0.06 -11.33 -3.33
C SER A 210 0.78 -11.44 -1.99
N ALA A 211 1.82 -10.64 -1.76
CA ALA A 211 2.57 -10.64 -0.51
C ALA A 211 1.72 -10.23 0.72
N LEU A 212 0.64 -9.48 0.52
CA LEU A 212 -0.30 -9.12 1.59
C LEU A 212 -1.34 -10.22 1.86
N SER A 213 -1.50 -11.17 0.93
CA SER A 213 -2.49 -12.25 1.00
C SER A 213 -1.95 -13.51 1.65
N ASP A 214 -0.62 -13.67 1.70
CA ASP A 214 0.12 -14.78 2.33
C ASP A 214 0.26 -14.55 3.84
#